data_a5404780f164b6000c7de6aa7afa2fca
#
_entry.id   a5404780f164b6000c7de6aa7afa2fca
#
_cell.length_a   1.000
_cell.length_b   1.000
_cell.length_c   1.000
_cell.angle_alpha   90.00
_cell.angle_beta   90.00
_cell.angle_gamma   90.00
#
_symmetry.space_group_name_H-M   'P 1'
#
loop_
_entity.id
_entity.type
_entity.pdbx_description
1 polymer ?
#
loop_
_entity_poly.entity_id
_entity_poly.type
_entity_poly.pdbx_seq_one_letter_code
_entity_poly.pdbx_strand_id
1 'polypeptide(L)'
;AAVQVSTMNIAESCLREWDNPELSSEELSHHLTKLGHEFDSLDFEVRGIEVVIVAEVVECGKQPDADKLSVCKVSDGGDALIDIVCGAPNVRVGLKTPLAKPGVKLPNGLKLRKAKIRGVESHGMLCSAVELGLGDEADGIMELPADAEVGQALVALLELPDTVIDVDLTPNRGDCFSVLGIARDVSALTGADLKEASAGPVKETIKDAHPVE
;
A
#
# COMPACT_ATOMS: atom_id res chain seq x y z
N ALA A 1 5.13 38.95 0.51
CA ALA A 1 5.71 37.64 0.26
C ALA A 1 4.73 36.61 0.82
N ALA A 2 4.19 35.72 -0.01
CA ALA A 2 3.38 34.62 0.48
C ALA A 2 4.29 33.69 1.30
N VAL A 3 3.91 33.41 2.53
CA VAL A 3 4.57 32.39 3.35
C VAL A 3 4.28 31.08 2.63
N GLN A 4 5.32 30.40 2.18
CA GLN A 4 5.18 29.08 1.58
C GLN A 4 4.97 28.13 2.76
N VAL A 5 3.74 27.68 2.94
CA VAL A 5 3.40 26.64 3.91
C VAL A 5 3.91 25.33 3.32
N SER A 6 4.65 24.58 4.11
CA SER A 6 5.14 23.27 3.71
C SER A 6 4.22 22.22 4.32
N THR A 7 3.50 21.49 3.50
CA THR A 7 2.64 20.39 3.92
C THR A 7 3.42 19.07 4.01
N MET A 8 3.07 18.22 4.95
CA MET A 8 3.61 16.88 5.11
C MET A 8 2.50 15.88 5.37
N ASN A 9 2.41 14.84 4.54
CA ASN A 9 1.46 13.75 4.71
C ASN A 9 2.09 12.61 5.51
N ILE A 10 1.41 12.19 6.58
CA ILE A 10 1.85 11.09 7.44
C ILE A 10 0.72 10.08 7.56
N ALA A 11 1.02 8.80 7.36
CA ALA A 11 0.09 7.74 7.72
C ALA A 11 0.01 7.63 9.26
N GLU A 12 -1.19 7.56 9.80
CA GLU A 12 -1.40 7.45 11.24
C GLU A 12 -0.75 6.17 11.80
N SER A 13 -0.82 5.07 11.06
CA SER A 13 -0.12 3.83 11.40
C SER A 13 1.38 4.05 11.63
N CYS A 14 2.06 4.79 10.72
CA CYS A 14 3.48 5.12 10.86
C CYS A 14 3.76 5.97 12.10
N LEU A 15 2.86 6.90 12.46
CA LEU A 15 3.00 7.69 13.69
C LEU A 15 2.87 6.80 14.92
N ARG A 16 1.91 5.88 14.93
CA ARG A 16 1.65 4.94 16.02
C ARG A 16 2.74 3.88 16.20
N GLU A 17 3.60 3.67 15.23
CA GLU A 17 4.81 2.85 15.40
C GLU A 17 5.80 3.49 16.39
N TRP A 18 5.89 4.82 16.43
CA TRP A 18 6.80 5.57 17.30
C TRP A 18 6.19 5.91 18.65
N ASP A 19 4.92 6.28 18.65
CA ASP A 19 4.15 6.67 19.82
C ASP A 19 2.70 6.23 19.60
N ASN A 20 2.20 5.37 20.46
CA ASN A 20 0.84 4.84 20.34
C ASN A 20 -0.01 5.23 21.57
N PRO A 21 -0.41 6.51 21.66
CA PRO A 21 -1.30 6.95 22.74
C PRO A 21 -2.67 6.25 22.61
N GLU A 22 -3.31 6.02 23.75
CA GLU A 22 -4.70 5.50 23.81
C GLU A 22 -5.71 6.61 23.40
N LEU A 23 -5.58 7.12 22.18
CA LEU A 23 -6.43 8.15 21.59
C LEU A 23 -7.03 7.64 20.28
N SER A 24 -8.27 8.05 19.99
CA SER A 24 -8.83 7.91 18.66
C SER A 24 -8.15 8.86 17.66
N SER A 25 -8.31 8.60 16.35
CA SER A 25 -7.77 9.48 15.29
C SER A 25 -8.31 10.92 15.40
N GLU A 26 -9.57 11.08 15.79
CA GLU A 26 -10.20 12.38 16.01
C GLU A 26 -9.58 13.13 17.22
N GLU A 27 -9.33 12.43 18.32
CA GLU A 27 -8.67 13.00 19.49
C GLU A 27 -7.23 13.36 19.19
N LEU A 28 -6.50 12.51 18.47
CA LEU A 28 -5.14 12.77 18.02
C LEU A 28 -5.06 14.04 17.16
N SER A 29 -5.97 14.16 16.18
CA SER A 29 -6.15 15.35 15.34
C SER A 29 -6.33 16.62 16.17
N HIS A 30 -7.24 16.58 17.14
CA HIS A 30 -7.50 17.69 18.02
C HIS A 30 -6.27 18.08 18.88
N HIS A 31 -5.50 17.09 19.30
CA HIS A 31 -4.27 17.32 20.05
C HIS A 31 -3.16 17.94 19.18
N LEU A 32 -3.00 17.48 17.94
CA LEU A 32 -2.05 18.06 16.99
C LEU A 32 -2.40 19.53 16.67
N THR A 33 -3.67 19.85 16.50
CA THR A 33 -4.14 21.24 16.31
C THR A 33 -3.80 22.12 17.52
N LYS A 34 -3.91 21.63 18.74
CA LYS A 34 -3.50 22.37 19.95
C LYS A 34 -2.01 22.68 20.03
N LEU A 35 -1.19 21.85 19.40
CA LEU A 35 0.26 22.06 19.30
C LEU A 35 0.64 23.07 18.21
N GLY A 36 -0.34 23.63 17.51
CA GLY A 36 -0.15 24.65 16.48
C GLY A 36 0.11 24.07 15.09
N HIS A 37 -0.19 22.80 14.89
CA HIS A 37 -0.21 22.18 13.57
C HIS A 37 -1.60 22.37 12.96
N GLU A 38 -1.70 22.98 11.78
CA GLU A 38 -2.94 22.93 11.00
C GLU A 38 -3.06 21.51 10.43
N PHE A 39 -4.24 20.92 10.60
CA PHE A 39 -4.46 19.51 10.39
C PHE A 39 -5.70 19.28 9.55
N ASP A 40 -5.53 18.54 8.46
CA ASP A 40 -6.62 17.94 7.70
C ASP A 40 -6.43 16.42 7.66
N SER A 41 -7.50 15.64 7.85
CA SER A 41 -7.45 14.18 7.70
C SER A 41 -8.02 13.76 6.36
N LEU A 42 -7.29 12.93 5.66
CA LEU A 42 -7.76 12.26 4.45
C LEU A 42 -7.91 10.77 4.75
N ASP A 43 -9.14 10.29 4.90
CA ASP A 43 -9.41 8.87 5.02
C ASP A 43 -9.14 8.17 3.69
N PHE A 44 -8.32 7.13 3.71
CA PHE A 44 -8.10 6.31 2.54
C PHE A 44 -9.33 5.45 2.26
N GLU A 45 -10.08 5.76 1.19
CA GLU A 45 -11.25 4.98 0.81
C GLU A 45 -10.84 3.61 0.23
N VAL A 46 -11.19 2.53 0.94
CA VAL A 46 -10.96 1.14 0.49
C VAL A 46 -12.10 0.57 -0.36
N ARG A 47 -13.03 1.42 -0.80
CA ARG A 47 -14.22 0.98 -1.56
C ARG A 47 -13.85 0.27 -2.85
N GLY A 48 -14.30 -0.97 -2.97
CA GLY A 48 -14.10 -1.81 -4.16
C GLY A 48 -12.86 -2.70 -4.10
N ILE A 49 -12.02 -2.57 -3.07
CA ILE A 49 -10.85 -3.45 -2.85
C ILE A 49 -11.00 -4.38 -1.64
N GLU A 50 -12.05 -4.24 -0.84
CA GLU A 50 -12.31 -5.05 0.36
C GLU A 50 -12.44 -6.56 0.05
N VAL A 51 -12.85 -6.87 -1.18
CA VAL A 51 -13.05 -8.23 -1.65
C VAL A 51 -11.92 -8.74 -2.57
N VAL A 52 -10.88 -7.93 -2.75
CA VAL A 52 -9.66 -8.32 -3.46
C VAL A 52 -8.77 -9.12 -2.53
N ILE A 53 -8.19 -10.19 -3.05
CA ILE A 53 -7.38 -11.13 -2.27
C ILE A 53 -5.99 -11.27 -2.87
N VAL A 54 -5.04 -11.74 -2.06
CA VAL A 54 -3.73 -12.17 -2.51
C VAL A 54 -3.87 -13.50 -3.25
N ALA A 55 -3.29 -13.58 -4.44
CA ALA A 55 -3.25 -14.81 -5.21
C ALA A 55 -1.84 -15.07 -5.74
N GLU A 56 -1.53 -16.33 -6.02
CA GLU A 56 -0.25 -16.75 -6.58
C GLU A 56 -0.43 -17.32 -7.98
N VAL A 57 0.42 -16.90 -8.92
CA VAL A 57 0.47 -17.45 -10.27
C VAL A 57 1.23 -18.78 -10.22
N VAL A 58 0.49 -19.90 -10.37
CA VAL A 58 1.04 -21.26 -10.31
C VAL A 58 1.54 -21.73 -11.67
N GLU A 59 0.78 -21.42 -12.72
CA GLU A 59 1.17 -21.73 -14.11
C GLU A 59 0.96 -20.46 -14.96
N CYS A 60 1.84 -20.23 -15.92
CA CYS A 60 1.74 -19.14 -16.86
C CYS A 60 2.29 -19.54 -18.21
N GLY A 61 1.49 -19.41 -19.25
CA GLY A 61 1.86 -19.72 -20.63
C GLY A 61 1.35 -18.66 -21.61
N LYS A 62 2.08 -18.45 -22.71
CA LYS A 62 1.61 -17.55 -23.77
C LYS A 62 0.37 -18.11 -24.45
N GLN A 63 -0.58 -17.24 -24.76
CA GLN A 63 -1.76 -17.63 -25.54
C GLN A 63 -1.34 -17.84 -27.02
N PRO A 64 -1.71 -18.98 -27.64
CA PRO A 64 -1.27 -19.31 -29.01
C PRO A 64 -1.63 -18.26 -30.07
N ASP A 65 -2.75 -17.58 -29.89
CA ASP A 65 -3.29 -16.62 -30.87
C ASP A 65 -3.12 -15.15 -30.46
N ALA A 66 -2.26 -14.85 -29.45
CA ALA A 66 -2.07 -13.48 -28.98
C ALA A 66 -0.71 -13.30 -28.28
N ASP A 67 0.24 -12.67 -28.96
CA ASP A 67 1.61 -12.44 -28.48
C ASP A 67 1.71 -11.65 -27.17
N LYS A 68 0.66 -10.86 -26.85
CA LYS A 68 0.61 -9.99 -25.65
C LYS A 68 -0.23 -10.56 -24.52
N LEU A 69 -0.80 -11.76 -24.65
CA LEU A 69 -1.65 -12.35 -23.64
C LEU A 69 -1.03 -13.63 -23.09
N SER A 70 -1.12 -13.77 -21.79
CA SER A 70 -0.77 -15.00 -21.07
C SER A 70 -2.00 -15.64 -20.48
N VAL A 71 -2.07 -16.96 -20.55
CA VAL A 71 -3.06 -17.78 -19.84
C VAL A 71 -2.39 -18.29 -18.58
N CYS A 72 -2.95 -17.93 -17.45
CA CYS A 72 -2.40 -18.25 -16.13
C CYS A 72 -3.37 -19.14 -15.36
N LYS A 73 -2.84 -20.08 -14.59
CA LYS A 73 -3.57 -20.71 -13.50
C LYS A 73 -3.11 -20.11 -12.18
N VAL A 74 -4.06 -19.67 -11.42
CA VAL A 74 -3.84 -18.86 -10.22
C VAL A 74 -4.47 -19.56 -9.02
N SER A 75 -3.71 -19.66 -7.93
CA SER A 75 -4.21 -20.12 -6.64
C SER A 75 -4.73 -18.91 -5.84
N ASP A 76 -5.92 -19.07 -5.28
CA ASP A 76 -6.53 -18.11 -4.33
C ASP A 76 -6.56 -18.66 -2.90
N GLY A 77 -5.78 -19.72 -2.64
CA GLY A 77 -5.76 -20.44 -1.36
C GLY A 77 -6.80 -21.57 -1.25
N GLY A 78 -7.68 -21.72 -2.25
CA GLY A 78 -8.64 -22.84 -2.32
C GLY A 78 -8.06 -24.08 -3.02
N ASP A 79 -8.90 -25.14 -3.10
CA ASP A 79 -8.51 -26.42 -3.67
C ASP A 79 -8.36 -26.41 -5.21
N ALA A 80 -8.99 -25.44 -5.88
CA ALA A 80 -9.03 -25.37 -7.34
C ALA A 80 -8.29 -24.15 -7.87
N LEU A 81 -7.50 -24.35 -8.92
CA LEU A 81 -6.85 -23.26 -9.63
C LEU A 81 -7.86 -22.49 -10.51
N ILE A 82 -7.66 -21.19 -10.61
CA ILE A 82 -8.50 -20.26 -11.36
C ILE A 82 -7.82 -19.92 -12.68
N ASP A 83 -8.51 -20.11 -13.80
CA ASP A 83 -8.01 -19.70 -15.12
C ASP A 83 -8.21 -18.20 -15.30
N ILE A 84 -7.12 -17.51 -15.60
CA ILE A 84 -7.08 -16.06 -15.82
C ILE A 84 -6.27 -15.74 -17.07
N VAL A 85 -6.83 -14.87 -17.92
CA VAL A 85 -6.10 -14.28 -19.04
C VAL A 85 -5.56 -12.94 -18.63
N CYS A 86 -4.22 -12.79 -18.69
CA CYS A 86 -3.50 -11.58 -18.27
C CYS A 86 -2.70 -10.99 -19.43
N GLY A 87 -2.80 -9.66 -19.59
CA GLY A 87 -2.04 -8.91 -20.61
C GLY A 87 -0.80 -8.20 -20.06
N ALA A 88 -0.54 -8.33 -18.76
CA ALA A 88 0.57 -7.64 -18.13
C ALA A 88 1.93 -8.26 -18.50
N PRO A 89 2.95 -7.44 -18.79
CA PRO A 89 4.26 -7.94 -19.21
C PRO A 89 5.04 -8.62 -18.06
N ASN A 90 4.73 -8.28 -16.82
CA ASN A 90 5.44 -8.77 -15.64
C ASN A 90 4.84 -10.05 -15.03
N VAL A 91 3.75 -10.61 -15.61
CA VAL A 91 3.16 -11.84 -15.12
C VAL A 91 4.13 -13.03 -15.29
N ARG A 92 4.33 -13.78 -14.19
CA ARG A 92 5.25 -14.93 -14.15
C ARG A 92 4.82 -15.94 -13.07
N VAL A 93 5.28 -17.16 -13.20
CA VAL A 93 5.06 -18.20 -12.17
C VAL A 93 5.73 -17.79 -10.85
N GLY A 94 5.07 -18.04 -9.75
CA GLY A 94 5.49 -17.69 -8.39
C GLY A 94 5.23 -16.24 -8.00
N LEU A 95 4.67 -15.40 -8.91
CA LEU A 95 4.30 -14.04 -8.58
C LEU A 95 3.06 -14.02 -7.69
N LYS A 96 3.14 -13.33 -6.56
CA LYS A 96 1.97 -12.98 -5.75
C LYS A 96 1.44 -11.62 -6.17
N THR A 97 0.12 -11.53 -6.36
CA THR A 97 -0.53 -10.37 -6.97
C THR A 97 -1.97 -10.26 -6.51
N PRO A 98 -2.58 -9.07 -6.50
CA PRO A 98 -3.99 -8.91 -6.19
C PRO A 98 -4.89 -9.57 -7.22
N LEU A 99 -5.83 -10.36 -6.76
CA LEU A 99 -6.87 -11.02 -7.56
C LEU A 99 -8.24 -10.44 -7.23
N ALA A 100 -8.90 -9.90 -8.23
CA ALA A 100 -10.32 -9.54 -8.16
C ALA A 100 -11.18 -10.60 -8.89
N LYS A 101 -12.16 -11.15 -8.17
CA LYS A 101 -13.09 -12.16 -8.69
C LYS A 101 -14.26 -11.52 -9.44
N PRO A 102 -14.98 -12.29 -10.29
CA PRO A 102 -16.18 -11.79 -10.96
C PRO A 102 -17.24 -11.32 -9.95
N GLY A 103 -17.90 -10.20 -10.24
CA GLY A 103 -18.88 -9.55 -9.37
C GLY A 103 -18.33 -8.31 -8.64
N VAL A 104 -17.03 -8.16 -8.56
CA VAL A 104 -16.37 -6.99 -7.96
C VAL A 104 -16.52 -5.77 -8.86
N LYS A 105 -16.72 -4.61 -8.23
CA LYS A 105 -16.60 -3.30 -8.88
C LYS A 105 -15.37 -2.61 -8.30
N LEU A 106 -14.34 -2.44 -9.13
CA LEU A 106 -13.10 -1.78 -8.76
C LEU A 106 -13.26 -0.25 -8.60
N PRO A 107 -12.33 0.44 -7.89
CA PRO A 107 -12.37 1.88 -7.69
C PRO A 107 -12.45 2.69 -8.98
N ASN A 108 -11.79 2.25 -10.05
CA ASN A 108 -11.85 2.85 -11.39
C ASN A 108 -13.22 2.68 -12.08
N GLY A 109 -14.21 2.07 -11.40
CA GLY A 109 -15.56 1.86 -11.90
C GLY A 109 -15.74 0.58 -12.73
N LEU A 110 -14.69 -0.17 -13.02
CA LEU A 110 -14.73 -1.41 -13.78
C LEU A 110 -15.49 -2.50 -13.01
N LYS A 111 -16.56 -3.02 -13.61
CA LYS A 111 -17.31 -4.17 -13.07
C LYS A 111 -16.78 -5.45 -13.68
N LEU A 112 -16.19 -6.30 -12.87
CA LEU A 112 -15.64 -7.57 -13.30
C LEU A 112 -16.75 -8.59 -13.55
N ARG A 113 -16.63 -9.30 -14.68
CA ARG A 113 -17.49 -10.40 -15.07
C ARG A 113 -16.64 -11.53 -15.61
N LYS A 114 -17.17 -12.76 -15.58
CA LYS A 114 -16.57 -13.84 -16.35
C LYS A 114 -16.49 -13.43 -17.82
N ALA A 115 -15.32 -13.49 -18.39
CA ALA A 115 -15.06 -13.06 -19.75
C ALA A 115 -14.44 -14.20 -20.56
N LYS A 116 -14.78 -14.29 -21.83
CA LYS A 116 -14.11 -15.18 -22.77
C LYS A 116 -13.22 -14.34 -23.67
N ILE A 117 -11.91 -14.44 -23.45
CA ILE A 117 -10.92 -13.63 -24.15
C ILE A 117 -10.20 -14.52 -25.15
N ARG A 118 -10.43 -14.26 -26.44
CA ARG A 118 -9.88 -15.06 -27.56
C ARG A 118 -10.04 -16.57 -27.35
N GLY A 119 -11.23 -17.01 -26.97
CA GLY A 119 -11.56 -18.44 -26.81
C GLY A 119 -11.24 -19.03 -25.43
N VAL A 120 -10.47 -18.38 -24.59
CA VAL A 120 -10.14 -18.81 -23.22
C VAL A 120 -11.03 -18.09 -22.21
N GLU A 121 -11.61 -18.83 -21.26
CA GLU A 121 -12.39 -18.27 -20.17
C GLU A 121 -11.48 -17.69 -19.10
N SER A 122 -11.78 -16.45 -18.65
CA SER A 122 -11.12 -15.80 -17.54
C SER A 122 -12.11 -15.61 -16.40
N HIS A 123 -11.77 -16.13 -15.24
CA HIS A 123 -12.61 -16.13 -14.04
C HIS A 123 -12.17 -15.10 -13.00
N GLY A 124 -11.57 -14.00 -13.43
CA GLY A 124 -11.11 -12.89 -12.61
C GLY A 124 -10.12 -12.01 -13.34
N MET A 125 -9.50 -11.13 -12.59
CA MET A 125 -8.49 -10.21 -13.09
C MET A 125 -7.38 -10.06 -12.06
N LEU A 126 -6.14 -10.15 -12.52
CA LEU A 126 -4.96 -9.71 -11.76
C LEU A 126 -4.84 -8.20 -11.91
N CYS A 127 -4.74 -7.48 -10.80
CA CYS A 127 -4.89 -6.04 -10.78
C CYS A 127 -3.55 -5.30 -10.69
N SER A 128 -3.48 -4.15 -11.36
CA SER A 128 -2.44 -3.14 -11.18
C SER A 128 -2.78 -2.20 -10.00
N ALA A 129 -1.79 -1.41 -9.55
CA ALA A 129 -2.00 -0.39 -8.52
C ALA A 129 -3.05 0.66 -8.95
N VAL A 130 -3.04 1.09 -10.22
CA VAL A 130 -4.01 2.05 -10.78
C VAL A 130 -5.43 1.52 -10.72
N GLU A 131 -5.65 0.24 -11.04
CA GLU A 131 -7.01 -0.35 -11.03
C GLU A 131 -7.58 -0.44 -9.63
N LEU A 132 -6.70 -0.58 -8.64
CA LEU A 132 -7.05 -0.61 -7.22
C LEU A 132 -7.12 0.78 -6.58
N GLY A 133 -6.73 1.85 -7.29
CA GLY A 133 -6.64 3.20 -6.74
C GLY A 133 -5.54 3.37 -5.70
N LEU A 134 -4.51 2.50 -5.74
CA LEU A 134 -3.39 2.47 -4.79
C LEU A 134 -2.13 3.19 -5.32
N GLY A 135 -2.16 3.73 -6.52
CA GLY A 135 -1.04 4.44 -7.13
C GLY A 135 -1.23 4.66 -8.61
N ASP A 136 -0.25 5.31 -9.24
CA ASP A 136 -0.27 5.70 -10.65
C ASP A 136 0.47 4.71 -11.56
N GLU A 137 1.05 3.64 -11.02
CA GLU A 137 1.80 2.64 -11.77
C GLU A 137 0.88 1.74 -12.60
N ALA A 138 1.00 1.86 -13.94
CA ALA A 138 0.20 1.13 -14.92
C ALA A 138 1.01 0.12 -15.75
N ASP A 139 2.32 -0.03 -15.53
CA ASP A 139 3.22 -0.80 -16.39
C ASP A 139 3.08 -2.33 -16.24
N GLY A 140 2.20 -2.79 -15.33
CA GLY A 140 1.96 -4.20 -15.08
C GLY A 140 0.98 -4.42 -13.95
N ILE A 141 0.82 -5.69 -13.56
CA ILE A 141 0.08 -6.05 -12.34
C ILE A 141 0.91 -5.75 -11.11
N MET A 142 0.24 -5.41 -10.00
CA MET A 142 0.89 -5.13 -8.72
C MET A 142 1.59 -6.38 -8.19
N GLU A 143 2.86 -6.25 -7.83
CA GLU A 143 3.66 -7.32 -7.22
C GLU A 143 3.57 -7.22 -5.70
N LEU A 144 3.23 -8.32 -5.05
CA LEU A 144 3.12 -8.40 -3.60
C LEU A 144 4.36 -9.11 -3.01
N PRO A 145 4.64 -8.91 -1.71
CA PRO A 145 5.73 -9.60 -1.02
C PRO A 145 5.64 -11.12 -1.18
N ALA A 146 6.79 -11.77 -1.33
CA ALA A 146 6.85 -13.21 -1.55
C ALA A 146 6.33 -14.04 -0.35
N ASP A 147 6.33 -13.47 0.83
CA ASP A 147 5.82 -14.04 2.08
C ASP A 147 4.34 -13.74 2.35
N ALA A 148 3.66 -12.90 1.51
CA ALA A 148 2.23 -12.65 1.64
C ALA A 148 1.44 -13.96 1.61
N GLU A 149 0.43 -14.10 2.47
CA GLU A 149 -0.39 -15.30 2.57
C GLU A 149 -1.41 -15.35 1.41
N VAL A 150 -1.41 -16.44 0.64
CA VAL A 150 -2.36 -16.64 -0.46
C VAL A 150 -3.78 -16.83 0.09
N GLY A 151 -4.74 -16.09 -0.46
CA GLY A 151 -6.12 -16.06 0.01
C GLY A 151 -6.40 -14.98 1.06
N GLN A 152 -5.37 -14.35 1.61
CA GLN A 152 -5.51 -13.21 2.52
C GLN A 152 -6.20 -12.03 1.80
N ALA A 153 -7.03 -11.28 2.53
CA ALA A 153 -7.59 -10.04 2.00
C ALA A 153 -6.49 -9.01 1.73
N LEU A 154 -6.51 -8.37 0.56
CA LEU A 154 -5.51 -7.36 0.20
C LEU A 154 -5.47 -6.21 1.19
N VAL A 155 -6.64 -5.75 1.65
CA VAL A 155 -6.75 -4.68 2.66
C VAL A 155 -6.06 -5.05 3.98
N ALA A 156 -6.09 -6.32 4.37
CA ALA A 156 -5.40 -6.78 5.58
C ALA A 156 -3.88 -6.84 5.39
N LEU A 157 -3.40 -7.23 4.19
CA LEU A 157 -1.97 -7.22 3.86
C LEU A 157 -1.40 -5.80 3.83
N LEU A 158 -2.20 -4.84 3.33
CA LEU A 158 -1.80 -3.43 3.19
C LEU A 158 -2.17 -2.57 4.42
N GLU A 159 -2.70 -3.22 5.48
CA GLU A 159 -3.13 -2.55 6.72
C GLU A 159 -4.11 -1.39 6.47
N LEU A 160 -5.02 -1.58 5.51
CA LEU A 160 -6.05 -0.60 5.15
C LEU A 160 -7.38 -0.87 5.88
N PRO A 161 -8.19 0.17 6.16
CA PRO A 161 -7.97 1.59 5.91
C PRO A 161 -6.93 2.20 6.86
N ASP A 162 -6.21 3.21 6.38
CA ASP A 162 -5.34 4.03 7.21
C ASP A 162 -5.75 5.50 7.05
N THR A 163 -5.57 6.28 8.10
CA THR A 163 -5.82 7.72 8.08
C THR A 163 -4.54 8.44 7.69
N VAL A 164 -4.59 9.21 6.61
CA VAL A 164 -3.48 10.09 6.23
C VAL A 164 -3.69 11.44 6.91
N ILE A 165 -2.70 11.85 7.66
CA ILE A 165 -2.62 13.13 8.35
C ILE A 165 -1.88 14.10 7.47
N ASP A 166 -2.57 15.13 6.96
CA ASP A 166 -1.93 16.26 6.27
C ASP A 166 -1.62 17.34 7.31
N VAL A 167 -0.33 17.61 7.51
CA VAL A 167 0.16 18.54 8.53
C VAL A 167 0.77 19.76 7.85
N ASP A 168 0.19 20.92 8.09
CA ASP A 168 0.76 22.20 7.71
C ASP A 168 1.73 22.70 8.78
N LEU A 169 3.00 22.82 8.40
CA LEU A 169 4.06 23.23 9.30
C LEU A 169 4.45 24.69 9.09
N THR A 170 4.48 25.44 10.18
CA THR A 170 5.04 26.79 10.18
C THR A 170 6.57 26.74 10.06
N PRO A 171 7.23 27.78 9.48
CA PRO A 171 8.67 27.77 9.21
C PRO A 171 9.57 27.57 10.44
N ASN A 172 9.06 27.85 11.64
CA ASN A 172 9.77 27.66 12.90
C ASN A 172 9.66 26.23 13.47
N ARG A 173 8.87 25.34 12.84
CA ARG A 173 8.65 23.96 13.28
C ARG A 173 9.31 22.93 12.33
N GLY A 174 10.49 23.25 11.83
CA GLY A 174 11.29 22.34 11.03
C GLY A 174 11.67 21.04 11.74
N ASP A 175 11.65 21.02 13.06
CA ASP A 175 11.80 19.84 13.92
C ASP A 175 10.68 18.80 13.72
N CYS A 176 9.49 19.25 13.32
CA CYS A 176 8.32 18.41 13.05
C CYS A 176 8.22 17.95 11.59
N PHE A 177 9.21 18.25 10.73
CA PHE A 177 9.24 17.80 9.33
C PHE A 177 9.70 16.34 9.21
N SER A 178 9.16 15.49 10.08
CA SER A 178 9.35 14.02 10.09
C SER A 178 8.33 13.36 11.00
N VAL A 179 8.03 12.08 10.74
CA VAL A 179 7.15 11.27 11.60
C VAL A 179 7.66 11.28 13.06
N LEU A 180 8.96 11.13 13.27
CA LEU A 180 9.57 11.15 14.60
C LEU A 180 9.43 12.52 15.28
N GLY A 181 9.50 13.63 14.53
CA GLY A 181 9.30 14.96 15.05
C GLY A 181 7.88 15.16 15.60
N ILE A 182 6.88 14.75 14.83
CA ILE A 182 5.47 14.76 15.26
C ILE A 182 5.24 13.79 16.44
N ALA A 183 5.84 12.58 16.40
CA ALA A 183 5.74 11.64 17.51
C ALA A 183 6.27 12.22 18.84
N ARG A 184 7.36 12.98 18.80
CA ARG A 184 7.88 13.67 20.01
C ARG A 184 6.88 14.67 20.57
N ASP A 185 6.22 15.43 19.72
CA ASP A 185 5.19 16.38 20.14
C ASP A 185 3.97 15.66 20.76
N VAL A 186 3.53 14.58 20.13
CA VAL A 186 2.43 13.73 20.63
C VAL A 186 2.81 13.13 21.99
N SER A 187 4.00 12.55 22.11
CA SER A 187 4.52 11.98 23.36
C SER A 187 4.58 13.04 24.47
N ALA A 188 5.11 14.23 24.16
CA ALA A 188 5.21 15.33 25.15
C ALA A 188 3.82 15.79 25.64
N LEU A 189 2.79 15.73 24.79
CA LEU A 189 1.44 16.17 25.13
C LEU A 189 0.66 15.09 25.89
N THR A 190 0.78 13.84 25.46
CA THR A 190 -0.01 12.70 25.96
C THR A 190 0.64 12.00 27.15
N GLY A 191 1.98 12.14 27.28
CA GLY A 191 2.79 11.39 28.24
C GLY A 191 3.00 9.91 27.82
N ALA A 192 2.64 9.53 26.61
CA ALA A 192 2.90 8.19 26.09
C ALA A 192 4.41 8.01 25.81
N ASP A 193 4.89 6.79 25.95
CA ASP A 193 6.32 6.47 25.78
C ASP A 193 6.72 6.51 24.29
N LEU A 194 7.65 7.39 23.95
CA LEU A 194 8.25 7.42 22.62
C LEU A 194 9.22 6.25 22.46
N LYS A 195 9.06 5.45 21.41
CA LYS A 195 10.03 4.41 21.09
C LYS A 195 11.33 5.02 20.56
N GLU A 196 12.46 4.53 21.06
CA GLU A 196 13.77 4.93 20.55
C GLU A 196 14.03 4.29 19.17
N ALA A 197 14.56 5.11 18.25
CA ALA A 197 15.04 4.57 16.97
C ALA A 197 16.26 3.68 17.22
N SER A 198 16.12 2.38 17.02
CA SER A 198 17.22 1.43 17.08
C SER A 198 17.69 1.10 15.67
N ALA A 199 18.77 1.73 15.22
CA ALA A 199 19.51 1.26 14.07
C ALA A 199 20.46 0.15 14.54
N GLY A 200 20.12 -1.10 14.27
CA GLY A 200 21.01 -2.22 14.51
C GLY A 200 22.32 -2.07 13.69
N PRO A 201 23.41 -2.75 14.08
CA PRO A 201 24.66 -2.69 13.35
C PRO A 201 24.47 -3.19 11.91
N VAL A 202 24.81 -2.36 10.93
CA VAL A 202 24.81 -2.75 9.52
C VAL A 202 26.07 -3.56 9.26
N LYS A 203 25.94 -4.77 8.69
CA LYS A 203 27.06 -5.60 8.31
C LYS A 203 27.83 -4.92 7.17
N GLU A 204 29.14 -4.69 7.39
CA GLU A 204 30.01 -4.21 6.32
C GLU A 204 30.07 -5.22 5.18
N THR A 205 29.72 -4.78 3.97
CA THR A 205 29.78 -5.60 2.74
C THR A 205 30.91 -5.17 1.83
N ILE A 206 31.46 -3.96 2.03
CA ILE A 206 32.60 -3.40 1.30
C ILE A 206 33.62 -2.85 2.30
N LYS A 207 34.90 -2.90 1.92
CA LYS A 207 36.02 -2.39 2.75
C LYS A 207 36.53 -1.03 2.28
N ASP A 208 35.92 -0.45 1.27
CA ASP A 208 36.31 0.84 0.74
C ASP A 208 35.97 1.95 1.74
N ALA A 209 36.98 2.72 2.09
CA ALA A 209 36.82 3.89 2.97
C ALA A 209 36.71 5.17 2.13
N HIS A 210 35.71 5.98 2.40
CA HIS A 210 35.62 7.31 1.82
C HIS A 210 36.33 8.30 2.75
N PRO A 211 37.39 8.98 2.32
CA PRO A 211 38.01 10.00 3.15
C PRO A 211 37.05 11.17 3.32
N VAL A 212 36.85 11.60 4.55
CA VAL A 212 36.12 12.82 4.90
C VAL A 212 37.15 13.85 5.30
N GLU A 213 37.27 14.93 4.51
CA GLU A 213 38.13 16.09 4.82
C GLU A 213 37.38 17.10 5.70
#